data_cdcbc867389fb071d9ac7b59984e644e
#
_entry.id   cdcbc867389fb071d9ac7b59984e644e
#
_cell.length_a   1.000
_cell.length_b   1.000
_cell.length_c   1.000
_cell.angle_alpha   90.00
_cell.angle_beta   90.00
_cell.angle_gamma   90.00
#
_symmetry.space_group_name_H-M   'P 1'
#
loop_
_entity.id
_entity.type
_entity.pdbx_description
1 polymer ?
#
loop_
_entity_poly.entity_id
_entity_poly.type
_entity_poly.pdbx_seq_one_letter_code
_entity_poly.pdbx_strand_id
1 'polypeptide(L)'
;MIMKAISLLFFLSFINAQIALPTFHAVHKPHSSCASTSTLEVRVAAGNDDAEEAEGGSMYRNSSDLELVYDTYSNQNSQEVGVRFLNITIAKSTEIKNAYIRFTADETSSSSVTVTIHGEDIDDAAQFGSSSNNISSRTKTSASVDWTPDAWSSTGATYDSPDLTTIAQEIINRSSWSSGNDMVFIVTGTGTGKRTAESYDGSSSKAPLLHIEYCTP
;
A
#
# COMPACT_ATOMS: atom_id res chain seq x y z
N MET A 1 -93.97 46.04 1.36
CA MET A 1 -93.32 45.26 0.25
C MET A 1 -91.89 44.94 0.70
N ILE A 2 -91.71 43.73 1.28
CA ILE A 2 -90.47 43.40 1.97
C ILE A 2 -89.70 42.42 1.10
N MET A 3 -88.55 42.89 0.58
CA MET A 3 -87.60 42.04 -0.17
C MET A 3 -86.72 41.25 0.82
N LYS A 4 -86.82 39.91 0.79
CA LYS A 4 -85.93 39.01 1.52
C LYS A 4 -84.65 38.89 0.71
N ALA A 5 -83.50 39.24 1.34
CA ALA A 5 -82.18 38.92 0.83
C ALA A 5 -81.85 37.50 1.18
N ILE A 6 -81.46 36.69 0.15
CA ILE A 6 -80.96 35.32 0.32
C ILE A 6 -79.41 35.40 0.37
N SER A 7 -78.82 35.07 1.50
CA SER A 7 -77.39 34.99 1.68
C SER A 7 -76.90 33.59 1.24
N LEU A 8 -76.06 33.54 0.21
CA LEU A 8 -75.48 32.33 -0.30
C LEU A 8 -74.09 32.15 0.36
N LEU A 9 -73.99 31.18 1.27
CA LEU A 9 -72.73 30.80 1.90
C LEU A 9 -71.95 29.87 0.99
N PHE A 10 -70.82 30.35 0.47
CA PHE A 10 -69.82 29.51 -0.21
C PHE A 10 -68.92 28.80 0.82
N PHE A 11 -69.05 27.48 0.96
CA PHE A 11 -68.06 26.69 1.67
C PHE A 11 -66.85 26.43 0.76
N LEU A 12 -65.71 27.04 1.09
CA LEU A 12 -64.44 26.72 0.44
C LEU A 12 -63.84 25.50 1.17
N SER A 13 -63.87 24.34 0.52
CA SER A 13 -63.16 23.14 1.00
C SER A 13 -61.68 23.26 0.65
N PHE A 14 -60.82 23.51 1.61
CA PHE A 14 -59.37 23.41 1.44
C PHE A 14 -58.99 21.92 1.45
N ILE A 15 -58.62 21.38 0.26
CA ILE A 15 -58.02 20.10 0.15
C ILE A 15 -56.52 20.24 0.50
N ASN A 16 -56.10 19.80 1.69
CA ASN A 16 -54.72 19.69 2.05
C ASN A 16 -54.13 18.49 1.30
N ALA A 17 -53.49 18.72 0.14
CA ALA A 17 -52.68 17.75 -0.49
C ALA A 17 -51.34 17.63 0.28
N GLN A 18 -51.22 16.62 1.13
CA GLN A 18 -49.94 16.23 1.72
C GLN A 18 -49.08 15.62 0.63
N ILE A 19 -48.06 16.33 0.16
CA ILE A 19 -47.02 15.80 -0.66
C ILE A 19 -46.14 14.92 0.22
N ALA A 20 -46.30 13.61 0.15
CA ALA A 20 -45.39 12.67 0.78
C ALA A 20 -44.04 12.76 0.08
N LEU A 21 -43.06 13.39 0.72
CA LEU A 21 -41.67 13.34 0.28
C LEU A 21 -41.18 11.89 0.40
N PRO A 22 -40.53 11.34 -0.64
CA PRO A 22 -39.91 10.01 -0.52
C PRO A 22 -38.86 10.07 0.57
N THR A 23 -39.06 9.29 1.62
CA THR A 23 -38.01 9.06 2.64
C THR A 23 -36.88 8.29 1.95
N PHE A 24 -35.81 8.99 1.61
CA PHE A 24 -34.55 8.34 1.28
C PHE A 24 -34.07 7.61 2.54
N HIS A 25 -34.34 6.33 2.62
CA HIS A 25 -33.63 5.47 3.51
C HIS A 25 -32.19 5.39 2.96
N ALA A 26 -31.29 6.20 3.50
CA ALA A 26 -29.88 5.96 3.32
C ALA A 26 -29.64 4.55 3.86
N VAL A 27 -29.39 3.61 2.94
CA VAL A 27 -28.90 2.29 3.31
C VAL A 27 -27.52 2.54 3.91
N HIS A 28 -27.51 2.76 5.22
CA HIS A 28 -26.28 2.74 6.00
C HIS A 28 -25.77 1.30 5.88
N LYS A 29 -24.82 1.09 4.96
CA LYS A 29 -24.04 -0.15 4.93
C LYS A 29 -23.43 -0.22 6.33
N PRO A 30 -23.75 -1.24 7.13
CA PRO A 30 -23.14 -1.31 8.45
C PRO A 30 -21.62 -1.29 8.23
N HIS A 31 -20.94 -0.33 8.85
CA HIS A 31 -19.50 -0.39 9.00
C HIS A 31 -19.28 -1.69 9.78
N SER A 32 -18.81 -2.74 9.14
CA SER A 32 -18.45 -3.95 9.85
C SER A 32 -17.34 -3.54 10.82
N SER A 33 -17.69 -3.39 12.09
CA SER A 33 -16.68 -3.20 13.12
C SER A 33 -15.75 -4.39 13.04
N CYS A 34 -14.45 -4.13 12.94
CA CYS A 34 -13.44 -5.19 12.98
C CYS A 34 -13.67 -6.01 14.27
N ALA A 35 -14.19 -7.22 14.13
CA ALA A 35 -14.53 -8.06 15.28
C ALA A 35 -13.26 -8.62 15.94
N SER A 36 -12.26 -8.91 15.15
CA SER A 36 -10.93 -9.36 15.57
C SER A 36 -9.91 -9.04 14.47
N THR A 37 -8.62 -9.09 14.82
CA THR A 37 -7.53 -8.94 13.87
C THR A 37 -6.76 -10.24 13.72
N SER A 38 -6.19 -10.45 12.54
CA SER A 38 -5.21 -11.48 12.26
C SER A 38 -3.96 -10.85 11.66
N THR A 39 -2.85 -11.54 11.79
CA THR A 39 -1.56 -11.11 11.26
C THR A 39 -1.12 -12.04 10.13
N LEU A 40 -0.65 -11.45 9.04
CA LEU A 40 0.07 -12.13 7.96
C LEU A 40 1.51 -11.63 7.96
N GLU A 41 2.47 -12.55 7.99
CA GLU A 41 3.88 -12.25 7.78
C GLU A 41 4.40 -13.04 6.57
N VAL A 42 4.97 -12.34 5.61
CA VAL A 42 5.53 -12.93 4.39
C VAL A 42 6.92 -12.37 4.16
N ARG A 43 7.89 -13.25 3.98
CA ARG A 43 9.27 -12.88 3.65
C ARG A 43 9.49 -13.03 2.15
N VAL A 44 10.37 -12.19 1.59
CA VAL A 44 10.90 -12.40 0.23
C VAL A 44 11.42 -13.84 0.13
N ALA A 45 10.98 -14.57 -0.92
CA ALA A 45 11.09 -16.03 -0.97
C ALA A 45 12.06 -16.55 -2.05
N ALA A 46 12.50 -15.70 -2.97
CA ALA A 46 13.46 -16.05 -4.04
C ALA A 46 14.26 -14.82 -4.48
N GLY A 47 15.45 -15.02 -5.05
CA GLY A 47 16.33 -13.94 -5.50
C GLY A 47 15.75 -13.06 -6.61
N ASN A 48 14.70 -13.49 -7.32
CA ASN A 48 13.99 -12.62 -8.26
C ASN A 48 12.78 -11.89 -7.62
N ASP A 49 12.60 -12.01 -6.32
CA ASP A 49 11.53 -11.35 -5.56
C ASP A 49 12.06 -10.14 -4.78
N ASP A 50 13.36 -9.89 -4.81
CA ASP A 50 13.98 -8.59 -4.51
C ASP A 50 14.94 -8.21 -5.62
N ALA A 51 15.07 -6.91 -5.84
CA ALA A 51 15.92 -6.41 -6.93
C ALA A 51 16.23 -4.93 -6.75
N GLU A 52 17.32 -4.53 -7.38
CA GLU A 52 17.73 -3.14 -7.52
C GLU A 52 17.76 -2.78 -9.00
N GLU A 53 17.35 -1.56 -9.29
CA GLU A 53 17.47 -0.94 -10.61
C GLU A 53 18.35 0.29 -10.49
N ALA A 54 19.53 0.24 -11.12
CA ALA A 54 20.46 1.37 -11.16
C ALA A 54 19.91 2.54 -11.99
N GLU A 55 20.44 3.74 -11.81
CA GLU A 55 20.08 4.97 -12.53
C GLU A 55 19.99 4.80 -14.06
N GLY A 56 20.83 3.94 -14.64
CA GLY A 56 20.81 3.62 -16.07
C GLY A 56 19.80 2.55 -16.49
N GLY A 57 18.94 2.08 -15.57
CA GLY A 57 17.93 1.06 -15.80
C GLY A 57 18.45 -0.39 -15.76
N SER A 58 19.71 -0.60 -15.41
CA SER A 58 20.26 -1.96 -15.27
C SER A 58 19.70 -2.65 -14.03
N MET A 59 19.28 -3.92 -14.19
CA MET A 59 18.66 -4.70 -13.11
C MET A 59 19.68 -5.60 -12.40
N TYR A 60 19.68 -5.55 -11.09
CA TYR A 60 20.44 -6.43 -10.20
C TYR A 60 19.44 -7.22 -9.34
N ARG A 61 19.38 -8.54 -9.53
CA ARG A 61 18.38 -9.44 -8.94
C ARG A 61 19.00 -10.54 -8.08
N ASN A 62 20.31 -10.52 -7.95
CA ASN A 62 21.12 -11.47 -7.21
C ASN A 62 22.20 -10.74 -6.41
N SER A 63 21.93 -9.49 -6.03
CA SER A 63 22.76 -8.76 -5.09
C SER A 63 22.67 -9.43 -3.71
N SER A 64 23.77 -9.44 -2.96
CA SER A 64 23.79 -9.95 -1.59
C SER A 64 23.10 -9.02 -0.59
N ASP A 65 22.78 -7.81 -1.00
CA ASP A 65 22.21 -6.73 -0.20
C ASP A 65 21.29 -5.84 -1.05
N LEU A 66 20.60 -4.92 -0.41
CA LEU A 66 19.71 -3.94 -1.04
C LEU A 66 20.07 -2.55 -0.52
N GLU A 67 20.60 -1.70 -1.40
CA GLU A 67 20.89 -0.30 -1.05
C GLU A 67 19.65 0.59 -1.23
N LEU A 68 19.10 1.02 -0.12
CA LEU A 68 17.98 1.99 -0.09
C LEU A 68 18.55 3.42 -0.07
N VAL A 69 18.76 4.11 -1.12
CA VAL A 69 18.47 4.09 -2.55
C VAL A 69 19.68 4.62 -3.35
N TYR A 70 20.88 4.36 -2.86
CA TYR A 70 22.11 4.83 -3.48
C TYR A 70 23.24 3.83 -3.28
N ASP A 71 23.93 3.48 -4.36
CA ASP A 71 25.11 2.63 -4.32
C ASP A 71 26.24 3.23 -5.15
N THR A 72 27.46 3.11 -4.65
CA THR A 72 28.70 3.52 -5.36
C THR A 72 29.35 2.39 -6.14
N TYR A 73 28.90 1.15 -5.93
CA TYR A 73 29.47 0.00 -6.62
C TYR A 73 29.17 0.07 -8.11
N SER A 74 30.20 -0.08 -8.91
CA SER A 74 30.09 -0.08 -10.39
C SER A 74 29.34 1.10 -11.01
N ASN A 75 29.31 2.27 -10.34
CA ASN A 75 28.58 3.48 -10.76
C ASN A 75 27.06 3.27 -10.86
N GLN A 76 26.49 2.47 -9.99
CA GLN A 76 25.04 2.27 -9.95
C GLN A 76 24.28 3.55 -9.57
N ASN A 77 24.86 4.40 -8.69
CA ASN A 77 24.33 5.70 -8.27
C ASN A 77 22.94 5.59 -7.62
N SER A 78 21.98 6.43 -8.05
CA SER A 78 20.61 6.34 -7.57
C SER A 78 19.97 5.03 -7.99
N GLN A 79 19.25 4.41 -7.06
CA GLN A 79 18.59 3.13 -7.29
C GLN A 79 17.10 3.21 -6.99
N GLU A 80 16.31 2.39 -7.69
CA GLU A 80 15.00 1.97 -7.22
C GLU A 80 15.10 0.52 -6.72
N VAL A 81 14.56 0.27 -5.53
CA VAL A 81 14.58 -1.08 -4.93
C VAL A 81 13.18 -1.64 -4.93
N GLY A 82 13.03 -2.85 -5.47
CA GLY A 82 11.77 -3.58 -5.47
C GLY A 82 11.81 -4.78 -4.55
N VAL A 83 10.73 -4.99 -3.78
CA VAL A 83 10.53 -6.17 -2.94
C VAL A 83 9.15 -6.77 -3.20
N ARG A 84 9.09 -8.05 -3.53
CA ARG A 84 7.87 -8.79 -3.85
C ARG A 84 7.59 -9.83 -2.78
N PHE A 85 6.33 -9.86 -2.34
CA PHE A 85 5.84 -10.78 -1.34
C PHE A 85 4.77 -11.68 -1.96
N LEU A 86 4.97 -12.99 -1.84
CA LEU A 86 4.15 -13.99 -2.50
C LEU A 86 2.95 -14.38 -1.64
N ASN A 87 1.86 -14.75 -2.32
CA ASN A 87 0.72 -15.43 -1.71
C ASN A 87 0.11 -14.65 -0.54
N ILE A 88 -0.27 -13.41 -0.77
CA ILE A 88 -0.95 -12.56 0.22
C ILE A 88 -2.38 -13.08 0.42
N THR A 89 -2.60 -13.86 1.45
CA THR A 89 -3.87 -14.58 1.71
C THR A 89 -4.94 -13.70 2.37
N ILE A 90 -4.99 -12.43 1.99
CA ILE A 90 -5.96 -11.46 2.47
C ILE A 90 -7.03 -11.25 1.40
N ALA A 91 -8.30 -11.41 1.78
CA ALA A 91 -9.40 -11.24 0.86
C ALA A 91 -9.53 -9.78 0.40
N LYS A 92 -10.04 -9.60 -0.84
CA LYS A 92 -10.32 -8.28 -1.40
C LYS A 92 -11.14 -7.42 -0.45
N SER A 93 -10.75 -6.15 -0.34
CA SER A 93 -11.43 -5.13 0.47
C SER A 93 -11.50 -5.44 1.97
N THR A 94 -10.70 -6.39 2.46
CA THR A 94 -10.48 -6.56 3.90
C THR A 94 -9.86 -5.28 4.46
N GLU A 95 -10.28 -4.83 5.62
CA GLU A 95 -9.70 -3.65 6.26
C GLU A 95 -8.31 -3.98 6.81
N ILE A 96 -7.28 -3.28 6.33
CA ILE A 96 -5.92 -3.35 6.87
C ILE A 96 -5.83 -2.40 8.07
N LYS A 97 -5.25 -2.88 9.16
CA LYS A 97 -5.08 -2.11 10.39
C LYS A 97 -3.67 -1.58 10.58
N ASN A 98 -2.68 -2.33 10.13
CA ASN A 98 -1.29 -1.96 10.15
C ASN A 98 -0.54 -2.72 9.06
N ALA A 99 0.44 -2.10 8.44
CA ALA A 99 1.34 -2.77 7.51
C ALA A 99 2.72 -2.11 7.56
N TYR A 100 3.78 -2.88 7.52
CA TYR A 100 5.15 -2.38 7.39
C TYR A 100 6.06 -3.44 6.77
N ILE A 101 7.20 -2.99 6.27
CA ILE A 101 8.28 -3.88 5.85
C ILE A 101 9.38 -3.79 6.90
N ARG A 102 9.79 -4.96 7.41
CA ARG A 102 10.94 -5.10 8.28
C ARG A 102 12.17 -5.43 7.46
N PHE A 103 13.17 -4.59 7.55
CA PHE A 103 14.48 -4.78 6.97
C PHE A 103 15.46 -5.23 8.04
N THR A 104 16.42 -6.08 7.67
CA THR A 104 17.57 -6.40 8.52
C THR A 104 18.78 -5.68 7.95
N ALA A 105 19.50 -4.94 8.78
CA ALA A 105 20.69 -4.23 8.33
C ALA A 105 21.80 -5.20 7.93
N ASP A 106 22.30 -5.08 6.71
CA ASP A 106 23.54 -5.72 6.27
C ASP A 106 24.75 -4.88 6.67
N GLU A 107 24.66 -3.55 6.50
CA GLU A 107 25.68 -2.59 6.88
C GLU A 107 25.20 -1.57 7.90
N THR A 108 26.15 -0.96 8.62
CA THR A 108 25.86 0.23 9.44
C THR A 108 25.94 1.48 8.59
N SER A 109 25.00 2.40 8.76
CA SER A 109 24.98 3.69 8.08
C SER A 109 24.29 4.77 8.92
N SER A 110 24.90 5.97 8.97
CA SER A 110 24.35 7.14 9.64
C SER A 110 24.11 8.33 8.69
N SER A 111 24.38 8.17 7.39
CA SER A 111 24.09 9.23 6.41
C SER A 111 22.60 9.54 6.37
N SER A 112 22.24 10.82 6.18
CA SER A 112 20.84 11.18 6.00
C SER A 112 20.33 10.65 4.66
N VAL A 113 19.19 9.98 4.66
CA VAL A 113 18.49 9.52 3.48
C VAL A 113 16.99 9.71 3.69
N THR A 114 16.30 10.10 2.64
CA THR A 114 14.83 10.09 2.59
C THR A 114 14.43 9.27 1.38
N VAL A 115 13.59 8.27 1.60
CA VAL A 115 13.05 7.41 0.57
C VAL A 115 11.54 7.56 0.53
N THR A 116 10.94 7.26 -0.61
CA THR A 116 9.48 7.17 -0.78
C THR A 116 9.12 5.74 -1.14
N ILE A 117 8.21 5.14 -0.40
CA ILE A 117 7.72 3.79 -0.64
C ILE A 117 6.38 3.87 -1.35
N HIS A 118 6.25 3.12 -2.45
CA HIS A 118 5.03 2.91 -3.22
C HIS A 118 4.68 1.43 -3.25
N GLY A 119 3.46 1.10 -3.62
CA GLY A 119 3.10 -0.23 -4.10
C GLY A 119 3.11 -0.28 -5.63
N GLU A 120 3.15 -1.47 -6.22
CA GLU A 120 2.80 -1.63 -7.63
C GLU A 120 1.27 -1.66 -7.78
N ASP A 121 0.72 -0.79 -8.63
CA ASP A 121 -0.72 -0.70 -8.88
C ASP A 121 -1.18 -1.81 -9.85
N ILE A 122 -1.06 -3.06 -9.42
CA ILE A 122 -1.45 -4.26 -10.18
C ILE A 122 -2.19 -5.24 -9.27
N ASP A 123 -3.00 -6.11 -9.86
CA ASP A 123 -3.78 -7.10 -9.08
C ASP A 123 -2.91 -8.26 -8.59
N ASP A 124 -1.95 -8.71 -9.41
CA ASP A 124 -1.05 -9.83 -9.12
C ASP A 124 0.34 -9.48 -9.68
N ALA A 125 1.27 -9.19 -8.79
CA ALA A 125 2.56 -8.64 -9.17
C ALA A 125 3.51 -9.71 -9.70
N ALA A 126 4.06 -9.50 -10.90
CA ALA A 126 5.05 -10.40 -11.49
C ALA A 126 6.42 -10.24 -10.81
N GLN A 127 7.22 -11.33 -10.79
CA GLN A 127 8.61 -11.29 -10.35
C GLN A 127 9.44 -10.27 -11.14
N PHE A 128 10.56 -9.83 -10.59
CA PHE A 128 11.46 -8.92 -11.30
C PHE A 128 12.20 -9.65 -12.43
N GLY A 129 12.15 -9.05 -13.62
CA GLY A 129 12.85 -9.52 -14.81
C GLY A 129 14.23 -8.89 -14.99
N SER A 130 14.98 -9.37 -16.00
CA SER A 130 16.30 -8.82 -16.35
C SER A 130 16.24 -7.69 -17.39
N SER A 131 15.07 -7.37 -17.90
CA SER A 131 14.90 -6.26 -18.84
C SER A 131 15.17 -4.93 -18.13
N SER A 132 15.86 -4.01 -18.81
CA SER A 132 16.10 -2.67 -18.27
C SER A 132 14.80 -1.98 -17.85
N ASN A 133 14.86 -1.20 -16.79
CA ASN A 133 13.75 -0.44 -16.21
C ASN A 133 12.59 -1.32 -15.69
N ASN A 134 12.89 -2.52 -15.20
CA ASN A 134 11.84 -3.45 -14.76
C ASN A 134 11.19 -3.08 -13.42
N ILE A 135 11.78 -2.16 -12.64
CA ILE A 135 11.19 -1.57 -11.45
C ILE A 135 10.56 -0.22 -11.80
N SER A 136 11.33 0.69 -12.39
CA SER A 136 10.90 2.08 -12.65
C SER A 136 9.70 2.16 -13.62
N SER A 137 9.57 1.22 -14.55
CA SER A 137 8.45 1.16 -15.49
C SER A 137 7.15 0.63 -14.91
N ARG A 138 7.16 0.08 -13.69
CA ARG A 138 5.94 -0.41 -13.03
C ARG A 138 5.04 0.75 -12.63
N THR A 139 3.74 0.59 -12.82
CA THR A 139 2.77 1.59 -12.37
C THR A 139 2.72 1.59 -10.85
N LYS A 140 2.97 2.75 -10.26
CA LYS A 140 2.99 2.92 -8.80
C LYS A 140 1.59 3.28 -8.29
N THR A 141 1.25 2.86 -7.09
CA THR A 141 0.03 3.27 -6.37
C THR A 141 -0.03 4.80 -6.21
N SER A 142 -1.25 5.33 -6.08
CA SER A 142 -1.47 6.74 -5.73
C SER A 142 -1.03 7.03 -4.30
N ALA A 143 -1.24 6.08 -3.40
CA ALA A 143 -0.73 6.14 -2.04
C ALA A 143 0.79 5.93 -2.05
N SER A 144 1.48 6.72 -1.25
CA SER A 144 2.91 6.61 -1.00
C SER A 144 3.24 7.04 0.42
N VAL A 145 4.38 6.60 0.93
CA VAL A 145 4.85 6.95 2.27
C VAL A 145 6.31 7.36 2.22
N ASP A 146 6.60 8.58 2.69
CA ASP A 146 7.96 9.04 2.84
C ASP A 146 8.56 8.48 4.13
N TRP A 147 9.80 8.05 4.05
CA TRP A 147 10.56 7.50 5.16
C TRP A 147 11.95 8.10 5.24
N THR A 148 12.26 8.69 6.40
CA THR A 148 13.61 9.13 6.74
C THR A 148 14.10 8.22 7.87
N PRO A 149 14.72 7.07 7.54
CA PRO A 149 15.13 6.10 8.55
C PRO A 149 16.23 6.67 9.45
N ASP A 150 16.12 6.39 10.74
CA ASP A 150 17.21 6.61 11.68
C ASP A 150 18.49 5.89 11.24
N ALA A 151 19.62 6.24 11.86
CA ALA A 151 20.88 5.55 11.61
C ALA A 151 20.74 4.04 11.92
N TRP A 152 21.18 3.21 10.98
CA TRP A 152 21.33 1.78 11.24
C TRP A 152 22.68 1.53 11.89
N SER A 153 22.67 1.32 13.20
CA SER A 153 23.88 1.32 14.03
C SER A 153 24.47 -0.06 14.30
N SER A 154 23.76 -1.13 13.89
CA SER A 154 24.19 -2.51 14.14
C SER A 154 23.82 -3.42 12.99
N THR A 155 24.80 -4.06 12.38
CA THR A 155 24.58 -5.16 11.42
C THR A 155 23.78 -6.28 12.06
N GLY A 156 22.79 -6.81 11.34
CA GLY A 156 21.86 -7.83 11.80
C GLY A 156 20.71 -7.29 12.67
N ALA A 157 20.69 -6.00 13.03
CA ALA A 157 19.54 -5.40 13.69
C ALA A 157 18.40 -5.18 12.70
N THR A 158 17.16 -5.20 13.18
CA THR A 158 15.98 -5.00 12.35
C THR A 158 15.43 -3.59 12.49
N TYR A 159 14.93 -3.06 11.38
CA TYR A 159 14.35 -1.72 11.26
C TYR A 159 13.06 -1.81 10.47
N ASP A 160 11.97 -1.30 11.03
CA ASP A 160 10.67 -1.30 10.39
C ASP A 160 10.48 -0.01 9.58
N SER A 161 9.84 -0.11 8.43
CA SER A 161 9.36 1.06 7.69
C SER A 161 8.27 1.78 8.50
N PRO A 162 7.90 3.01 8.13
CA PRO A 162 6.64 3.58 8.59
C PRO A 162 5.45 2.72 8.20
N ASP A 163 4.26 3.10 8.70
CA ASP A 163 3.00 2.45 8.37
C ASP A 163 2.68 2.56 6.87
N LEU A 164 2.53 1.42 6.21
CA LEU A 164 2.20 1.24 4.79
C LEU A 164 0.74 0.84 4.56
N THR A 165 -0.12 0.96 5.57
CA THR A 165 -1.53 0.55 5.52
C THR A 165 -2.26 1.12 4.31
N THR A 166 -2.04 2.39 3.98
CA THR A 166 -2.71 3.04 2.84
C THR A 166 -2.32 2.42 1.50
N ILE A 167 -1.06 2.04 1.34
CA ILE A 167 -0.55 1.39 0.13
C ILE A 167 -1.12 -0.03 0.01
N ALA A 168 -1.00 -0.83 1.06
CA ALA A 168 -1.54 -2.20 1.09
C ALA A 168 -3.05 -2.21 0.85
N GLN A 169 -3.79 -1.27 1.46
CA GLN A 169 -5.23 -1.13 1.29
C GLN A 169 -5.60 -0.77 -0.16
N GLU A 170 -4.85 0.12 -0.81
CA GLU A 170 -5.08 0.48 -2.22
C GLU A 170 -4.96 -0.76 -3.10
N ILE A 171 -3.92 -1.57 -2.93
CA ILE A 171 -3.69 -2.78 -3.72
C ILE A 171 -4.82 -3.80 -3.51
N ILE A 172 -5.16 -4.15 -2.27
CA ILE A 172 -6.21 -5.17 -2.03
C ILE A 172 -7.63 -4.69 -2.34
N ASN A 173 -7.84 -3.38 -2.52
CA ASN A 173 -9.12 -2.83 -2.98
C ASN A 173 -9.30 -2.91 -4.50
N ARG A 174 -8.28 -3.26 -5.26
CA ARG A 174 -8.36 -3.37 -6.72
C ARG A 174 -9.43 -4.35 -7.14
N SER A 175 -10.04 -4.07 -8.29
CA SER A 175 -11.25 -4.81 -8.74
C SER A 175 -11.01 -6.30 -8.96
N SER A 176 -9.81 -6.68 -9.41
CA SER A 176 -9.44 -8.08 -9.70
C SER A 176 -8.48 -8.69 -8.67
N TRP A 177 -8.23 -8.00 -7.55
CA TRP A 177 -7.47 -8.59 -6.45
C TRP A 177 -8.14 -9.87 -5.96
N SER A 178 -7.35 -10.89 -5.71
CA SER A 178 -7.77 -12.17 -5.12
C SER A 178 -6.81 -12.56 -4.00
N SER A 179 -7.34 -13.18 -2.96
CA SER A 179 -6.51 -13.79 -1.92
C SER A 179 -5.57 -14.83 -2.55
N GLY A 180 -4.29 -14.73 -2.24
CA GLY A 180 -3.23 -15.53 -2.81
C GLY A 180 -2.43 -14.84 -3.92
N ASN A 181 -2.84 -13.65 -4.36
CA ASN A 181 -2.04 -12.83 -5.27
C ASN A 181 -0.78 -12.29 -4.59
N ASP A 182 0.16 -11.84 -5.40
CA ASP A 182 1.45 -11.32 -4.96
C ASP A 182 1.43 -9.79 -4.93
N MET A 183 2.22 -9.21 -4.01
CA MET A 183 2.29 -7.77 -3.79
C MET A 183 3.73 -7.28 -3.90
N VAL A 184 3.94 -6.16 -4.60
CA VAL A 184 5.24 -5.51 -4.73
C VAL A 184 5.22 -4.15 -4.06
N PHE A 185 6.28 -3.84 -3.32
CA PHE A 185 6.61 -2.49 -2.88
C PHE A 185 7.86 -2.01 -3.60
N ILE A 186 7.88 -0.72 -3.92
CA ILE A 186 8.96 -0.05 -4.65
C ILE A 186 9.46 1.10 -3.78
N VAL A 187 10.75 1.08 -3.47
CA VAL A 187 11.44 2.13 -2.72
C VAL A 187 12.20 2.99 -3.70
N THR A 188 11.92 4.28 -3.69
CA THR A 188 12.59 5.29 -4.52
C THR A 188 13.18 6.36 -3.61
N GLY A 189 14.08 7.18 -4.12
CA GLY A 189 14.62 8.30 -3.37
C GLY A 189 15.64 9.10 -4.18
N THR A 190 16.22 10.10 -3.53
CA THR A 190 17.23 10.98 -4.14
C THR A 190 18.35 11.25 -3.16
N GLY A 191 19.51 11.66 -3.69
CA GLY A 191 20.70 11.95 -2.90
C GLY A 191 21.66 10.79 -2.83
N THR A 192 22.64 10.87 -1.93
CA THR A 192 23.75 9.91 -1.81
C THR A 192 23.76 9.18 -0.45
N GLY A 193 22.74 9.38 0.37
CA GLY A 193 22.56 8.62 1.59
C GLY A 193 21.96 7.26 1.29
N LYS A 194 22.32 6.27 2.10
CA LYS A 194 21.77 4.91 1.96
C LYS A 194 21.48 4.24 3.29
N ARG A 195 20.67 3.19 3.22
CA ARG A 195 20.58 2.10 4.19
C ARG A 195 20.75 0.81 3.44
N THR A 196 21.63 -0.07 3.90
CA THR A 196 21.91 -1.33 3.24
C THR A 196 21.25 -2.46 4.03
N ALA A 197 20.28 -3.12 3.40
CA ALA A 197 19.54 -4.23 3.98
C ALA A 197 19.99 -5.57 3.40
N GLU A 198 19.86 -6.63 4.17
CA GLU A 198 20.01 -7.98 3.68
C GLU A 198 19.00 -8.28 2.55
N SER A 199 19.49 -8.86 1.44
CA SER A 199 18.65 -9.41 0.39
C SER A 199 18.36 -10.90 0.61
N TYR A 200 17.56 -11.50 -0.27
CA TYR A 200 17.37 -12.96 -0.29
C TYR A 200 18.67 -13.71 -0.59
N ASP A 201 19.46 -13.21 -1.55
CA ASP A 201 20.70 -13.87 -1.97
C ASP A 201 21.83 -13.71 -0.95
N GLY A 202 21.82 -12.65 -0.14
CA GLY A 202 22.74 -12.48 0.99
C GLY A 202 22.36 -13.37 2.17
N SER A 203 21.11 -13.30 2.59
CA SER A 203 20.58 -14.10 3.68
C SER A 203 19.08 -14.29 3.60
N SER A 204 18.62 -15.42 3.04
CA SER A 204 17.20 -15.69 2.85
C SER A 204 16.37 -15.62 4.14
N SER A 205 16.97 -15.91 5.29
CA SER A 205 16.29 -15.82 6.60
C SER A 205 16.16 -14.39 7.13
N LYS A 206 16.91 -13.43 6.56
CA LYS A 206 16.94 -12.02 6.94
C LYS A 206 16.42 -11.08 5.83
N ALA A 207 16.10 -11.61 4.65
CA ALA A 207 15.47 -10.85 3.56
C ALA A 207 14.24 -10.08 4.05
N PRO A 208 13.81 -9.02 3.35
CA PRO A 208 12.69 -8.19 3.78
C PRO A 208 11.45 -8.99 4.14
N LEU A 209 10.78 -8.61 5.24
CA LEU A 209 9.57 -9.23 5.77
C LEU A 209 8.42 -8.24 5.74
N LEU A 210 7.36 -8.54 5.01
CA LEU A 210 6.10 -7.81 5.06
C LEU A 210 5.28 -8.30 6.25
N HIS A 211 4.85 -7.37 7.08
CA HIS A 211 3.89 -7.59 8.16
C HIS A 211 2.59 -6.87 7.82
N ILE A 212 1.45 -7.57 7.91
CA ILE A 212 0.12 -6.98 7.72
C ILE A 212 -0.79 -7.47 8.86
N GLU A 213 -1.37 -6.52 9.60
CA GLU A 213 -2.48 -6.77 10.51
C GLU A 213 -3.80 -6.37 9.84
N TYR A 214 -4.78 -7.24 9.81
CA TYR A 214 -6.03 -7.03 9.09
C TYR A 214 -7.24 -7.57 9.85
N CYS A 215 -8.41 -7.01 9.53
CA CYS A 215 -9.68 -7.43 10.13
C CYS A 215 -10.10 -8.81 9.66
N THR A 216 -10.55 -9.63 10.62
CA THR A 216 -11.28 -10.89 10.34
C THR A 216 -12.75 -10.73 10.66
N PRO A 217 -13.62 -11.45 9.94
CA PRO A 217 -15.08 -11.42 10.16
C PRO A 217 -15.50 -11.82 11.57
#